data_972d47937b0def52e302e3696bc8e215
#
_entry.id   972d47937b0def52e302e3696bc8e215
#
_cell.length_a   1.000
_cell.length_b   1.000
_cell.length_c   1.000
_cell.angle_alpha   90.00
_cell.angle_beta   90.00
_cell.angle_gamma   90.00
#
_symmetry.space_group_name_H-M   'P 1'
#
loop_
_entity.id
_entity.type
_entity.pdbx_description
1 polymer ?
#
loop_
_entity_poly.entity_id
_entity_poly.type
_entity_poly.pdbx_seq_one_letter_code
_entity_poly.pdbx_strand_id
1 'polypeptide(L)'
;MGLLIKVWDLPTRLFHWLLVLLMSASVLSAWVWENMVWHANCGYALLALWLFRCMWGFIGGHWSRFARLLSSARHVLRHVQRPADWTLPGHNPLGSWSVMAMLLFIGLQIFSGMLSDDDAGFSGPLTAFFSNQWVSKATLYHAQIGKWVLLSLVVVHLLAIIYHEWFKHQRLVRAMFNGMQTAPANTPPSQDKWTNRVWGLLTGVVCVVLVVAGLQWLQPAA
;
A
#
# COMPACT_ATOMS: atom_id res chain seq x y z
N MET A 1 12.27 28.31 12.94
CA MET A 1 11.74 27.25 13.81
C MET A 1 10.68 26.45 13.06
N GLY A 2 10.75 25.12 13.07
CA GLY A 2 9.70 24.26 12.47
C GLY A 2 8.55 24.10 13.45
N LEU A 3 7.31 24.07 12.92
CA LEU A 3 6.11 23.78 13.69
C LEU A 3 5.76 22.29 13.58
N LEU A 4 5.25 21.72 14.67
CA LEU A 4 4.72 20.36 14.68
C LEU A 4 3.31 20.39 14.10
N ILE A 5 3.10 19.79 12.93
CA ILE A 5 1.81 19.75 12.25
C ILE A 5 1.32 18.33 11.99
N LYS A 6 0.01 18.17 11.83
CA LYS A 6 -0.58 16.89 11.40
C LYS A 6 -0.32 16.70 9.89
N VAL A 7 0.43 15.66 9.54
CA VAL A 7 0.74 15.28 8.16
C VAL A 7 -0.09 14.06 7.75
N TRP A 8 -0.08 13.00 8.55
CA TRP A 8 -0.80 11.78 8.24
C TRP A 8 -2.15 11.72 8.95
N ASP A 9 -3.25 11.69 8.17
CA ASP A 9 -4.60 11.46 8.69
C ASP A 9 -4.74 10.04 9.24
N LEU A 10 -5.72 9.83 10.11
CA LEU A 10 -5.96 8.53 10.75
C LEU A 10 -6.25 7.42 9.72
N PRO A 11 -7.09 7.61 8.69
CA PRO A 11 -7.33 6.58 7.68
C PRO A 11 -6.04 6.10 6.97
N THR A 12 -5.13 7.00 6.62
CA THR A 12 -3.84 6.65 5.99
C THR A 12 -2.95 5.84 6.94
N ARG A 13 -2.92 6.20 8.22
CA ARG A 13 -2.14 5.47 9.22
C ARG A 13 -2.69 4.08 9.50
N LEU A 14 -4.01 3.94 9.62
CA LEU A 14 -4.67 2.65 9.77
C LEU A 14 -4.44 1.76 8.54
N PHE A 15 -4.61 2.31 7.34
CA PHE A 15 -4.28 1.62 6.10
C PHE A 15 -2.85 1.05 6.15
N HIS A 16 -1.86 1.87 6.49
CA HIS A 16 -0.47 1.45 6.51
C HIS A 16 -0.22 0.28 7.48
N TRP A 17 -0.71 0.38 8.73
CA TRP A 17 -0.47 -0.67 9.72
C TRP A 17 -1.26 -1.95 9.43
N LEU A 18 -2.48 -1.83 8.90
CA LEU A 18 -3.24 -2.99 8.43
C LEU A 18 -2.55 -3.66 7.23
N LEU A 19 -1.99 -2.86 6.31
CA LEU A 19 -1.22 -3.38 5.19
C LEU A 19 0.00 -4.17 5.67
N VAL A 20 0.78 -3.64 6.61
CA VAL A 20 1.94 -4.34 7.20
C VAL A 20 1.50 -5.66 7.82
N LEU A 21 0.44 -5.64 8.61
CA LEU A 21 -0.07 -6.83 9.32
C LEU A 21 -0.55 -7.89 8.33
N LEU A 22 -1.38 -7.53 7.35
CA LEU A 22 -1.94 -8.47 6.38
C LEU A 22 -0.89 -9.00 5.40
N MET A 23 0.07 -8.19 4.98
CA MET A 23 1.19 -8.67 4.16
C MET A 23 2.05 -9.68 4.93
N SER A 24 2.37 -9.38 6.20
CA SER A 24 3.10 -10.33 7.05
C SER A 24 2.32 -11.63 7.24
N ALA A 25 1.03 -11.55 7.54
CA ALA A 25 0.17 -12.72 7.68
C ALA A 25 0.07 -13.53 6.38
N SER A 26 -0.01 -12.86 5.22
CA SER A 26 -0.04 -13.51 3.91
C SER A 26 1.27 -14.27 3.61
N VAL A 27 2.42 -13.68 3.91
CA VAL A 27 3.72 -14.36 3.75
C VAL A 27 3.85 -15.54 4.71
N LEU A 28 3.50 -15.36 5.99
CA LEU A 28 3.56 -16.43 6.99
C LEU A 28 2.62 -17.58 6.65
N SER A 29 1.41 -17.29 6.17
CA SER A 29 0.44 -18.34 5.80
C SER A 29 0.92 -19.18 4.62
N ALA A 30 1.64 -18.57 3.65
CA ALA A 30 2.15 -19.30 2.50
C ALA A 30 3.44 -20.09 2.79
N TRP A 31 4.36 -19.55 3.62
CA TRP A 31 5.72 -20.12 3.75
C TRP A 31 5.94 -20.88 5.05
N VAL A 32 5.19 -20.56 6.11
CA VAL A 32 5.39 -21.19 7.42
C VAL A 32 4.24 -22.15 7.74
N TRP A 33 3.02 -21.73 7.48
CA TRP A 33 1.83 -22.54 7.80
C TRP A 33 1.33 -23.38 6.63
N GLU A 34 1.83 -23.11 5.42
CA GLU A 34 1.46 -23.79 4.16
C GLU A 34 -0.06 -23.88 3.99
N ASN A 35 -0.77 -22.82 4.39
CA ASN A 35 -2.22 -22.74 4.40
C ASN A 35 -2.71 -21.76 3.34
N MET A 36 -3.06 -22.27 2.15
CA MET A 36 -3.51 -21.48 1.01
C MET A 36 -4.84 -20.78 1.24
N VAL A 37 -5.72 -21.34 2.09
CA VAL A 37 -7.00 -20.69 2.44
C VAL A 37 -6.74 -19.39 3.23
N TRP A 38 -5.86 -19.43 4.22
CA TRP A 38 -5.46 -18.22 4.95
C TRP A 38 -4.72 -17.24 4.06
N HIS A 39 -3.85 -17.74 3.18
CA HIS A 39 -3.13 -16.89 2.20
C HIS A 39 -4.12 -16.14 1.30
N ALA A 40 -5.08 -16.83 0.71
CA ALA A 40 -6.11 -16.25 -0.14
C ALA A 40 -6.96 -15.21 0.61
N ASN A 41 -7.42 -15.53 1.84
CA ASN A 41 -8.21 -14.61 2.65
C ASN A 41 -7.42 -13.33 2.99
N CYS A 42 -6.14 -13.44 3.32
CA CYS A 42 -5.26 -12.27 3.47
C CYS A 42 -5.14 -11.49 2.15
N GLY A 43 -5.04 -12.18 1.01
CA GLY A 43 -5.01 -11.58 -0.32
C GLY A 43 -6.28 -10.78 -0.63
N TYR A 44 -7.45 -11.30 -0.29
CA TYR A 44 -8.73 -10.59 -0.48
C TYR A 44 -8.87 -9.37 0.45
N ALA A 45 -8.40 -9.48 1.69
CA ALA A 45 -8.34 -8.35 2.61
C ALA A 45 -7.35 -7.28 2.12
N LEU A 46 -6.20 -7.69 1.56
CA LEU A 46 -5.24 -6.79 0.91
C LEU A 46 -5.84 -6.11 -0.32
N LEU A 47 -6.67 -6.80 -1.12
CA LEU A 47 -7.40 -6.19 -2.23
C LEU A 47 -8.31 -5.07 -1.75
N ALA A 48 -9.09 -5.28 -0.68
CA ALA A 48 -9.95 -4.24 -0.12
C ALA A 48 -9.14 -3.04 0.39
N LEU A 49 -8.01 -3.27 1.05
CA LEU A 49 -7.10 -2.20 1.48
C LEU A 49 -6.46 -1.47 0.29
N TRP A 50 -6.07 -2.19 -0.75
CA TRP A 50 -5.48 -1.60 -1.96
C TRP A 50 -6.49 -0.70 -2.68
N LEU A 51 -7.74 -1.16 -2.84
CA LEU A 51 -8.84 -0.35 -3.37
C LEU A 51 -9.10 0.89 -2.50
N PHE A 52 -9.15 0.70 -1.17
CA PHE A 52 -9.25 1.81 -0.24
C PHE A 52 -8.15 2.84 -0.48
N ARG A 53 -6.89 2.42 -0.59
CA ARG A 53 -5.76 3.35 -0.81
C ARG A 53 -5.86 4.07 -2.15
N CYS A 54 -6.30 3.37 -3.20
CA CYS A 54 -6.55 4.00 -4.49
C CYS A 54 -7.62 5.09 -4.37
N MET A 55 -8.77 4.81 -3.78
CA MET A 55 -9.83 5.80 -3.57
C MET A 55 -9.38 6.93 -2.64
N TRP A 56 -8.75 6.60 -1.49
CA TRP A 56 -8.26 7.58 -0.53
C TRP A 56 -7.15 8.47 -1.10
N GLY A 57 -6.44 7.99 -2.10
CA GLY A 57 -5.47 8.77 -2.87
C GLY A 57 -6.07 9.94 -3.65
N PHE A 58 -7.35 9.93 -3.93
CA PHE A 58 -8.06 11.03 -4.60
C PHE A 58 -8.83 11.91 -3.60
N ILE A 59 -9.53 11.32 -2.63
CA ILE A 59 -10.46 12.03 -1.74
C ILE A 59 -9.91 12.32 -0.35
N GLY A 60 -8.80 11.67 0.04
CA GLY A 60 -8.22 11.73 1.39
C GLY A 60 -7.64 13.07 1.80
N GLY A 61 -6.95 13.09 2.93
CA GLY A 61 -6.29 14.27 3.48
C GLY A 61 -5.22 14.85 2.56
N HIS A 62 -4.87 16.10 2.79
CA HIS A 62 -3.97 16.88 1.91
C HIS A 62 -2.67 16.14 1.50
N TRP A 63 -2.01 15.50 2.47
CA TRP A 63 -0.73 14.79 2.25
C TRP A 63 -0.90 13.35 1.80
N SER A 64 -2.14 12.81 1.84
CA SER A 64 -2.46 11.44 1.41
C SER A 64 -2.77 11.33 -0.08
N ARG A 65 -3.02 12.47 -0.75
CA ARG A 65 -3.46 12.52 -2.16
C ARG A 65 -2.34 12.22 -3.14
N PHE A 66 -2.66 11.46 -4.18
CA PHE A 66 -1.74 11.15 -5.29
C PHE A 66 -1.21 12.40 -6.00
N ALA A 67 -1.99 13.47 -6.10
CA ALA A 67 -1.53 14.74 -6.66
C ALA A 67 -0.26 15.27 -5.97
N ARG A 68 -0.09 14.99 -4.66
CA ARG A 68 1.12 15.37 -3.92
C ARG A 68 2.29 14.42 -4.20
N LEU A 69 2.03 13.13 -4.36
CA LEU A 69 3.05 12.15 -4.75
C LEU A 69 3.56 12.43 -6.17
N LEU A 70 2.66 12.66 -7.13
CA LEU A 70 3.03 12.95 -8.51
C LEU A 70 3.76 14.29 -8.68
N SER A 71 3.38 15.33 -7.92
CA SER A 71 4.10 16.60 -7.95
C SER A 71 5.54 16.48 -7.43
N SER A 72 5.74 15.59 -6.44
CA SER A 72 7.07 15.26 -5.92
C SER A 72 7.94 14.53 -6.96
N ALA A 73 7.33 13.66 -7.77
CA ALA A 73 8.02 12.89 -8.81
C ALA A 73 8.73 13.79 -9.85
N ARG A 74 8.16 14.94 -10.19
CA ARG A 74 8.79 15.92 -11.12
C ARG A 74 10.11 16.51 -10.60
N HIS A 75 10.35 16.43 -9.30
CA HIS A 75 11.53 16.99 -8.64
C HIS A 75 12.58 15.94 -8.28
N VAL A 76 12.37 14.66 -8.64
CA VAL A 76 13.31 13.58 -8.28
C VAL A 76 14.73 13.87 -8.74
N LEU A 77 14.91 14.22 -10.01
CA LEU A 77 16.25 14.55 -10.55
C LEU A 77 16.91 15.69 -9.78
N ARG A 78 16.15 16.74 -9.46
CA ARG A 78 16.67 17.88 -8.66
C ARG A 78 17.00 17.45 -7.24
N HIS A 79 16.16 16.58 -6.63
CA HIS A 79 16.40 16.08 -5.28
C HIS A 79 17.63 15.16 -5.19
N VAL A 80 17.87 14.33 -6.20
CA VAL A 80 19.08 13.49 -6.27
C VAL A 80 20.34 14.35 -6.34
N GLN A 81 20.29 15.45 -7.08
CA GLN A 81 21.41 16.39 -7.22
C GLN A 81 21.60 17.28 -5.99
N ARG A 82 20.51 17.64 -5.29
CA ARG A 82 20.51 18.54 -4.12
C ARG A 82 19.55 18.06 -3.04
N PRO A 83 19.89 16.99 -2.30
CA PRO A 83 18.99 16.40 -1.31
C PRO A 83 18.70 17.30 -0.10
N ALA A 84 19.56 18.29 0.18
CA ALA A 84 19.38 19.25 1.28
C ALA A 84 18.25 20.26 1.05
N ASP A 85 17.83 20.48 -0.20
CA ASP A 85 16.82 21.50 -0.54
C ASP A 85 15.37 21.03 -0.21
N TRP A 86 15.16 19.77 0.21
CA TRP A 86 13.83 19.26 0.50
C TRP A 86 13.45 19.49 1.97
N THR A 87 12.56 20.44 2.21
CA THR A 87 12.09 20.84 3.55
C THR A 87 10.62 20.53 3.80
N LEU A 88 9.87 20.04 2.79
CA LEU A 88 8.46 19.74 2.94
C LEU A 88 8.23 18.44 3.73
N PRO A 89 7.17 18.37 4.56
CA PRO A 89 6.80 17.15 5.27
C PRO A 89 6.18 16.10 4.33
N GLY A 90 5.93 14.92 4.86
CA GLY A 90 5.42 13.79 4.09
C GLY A 90 6.53 13.04 3.37
N HIS A 91 6.26 12.56 2.16
CA HIS A 91 7.25 11.84 1.37
C HIS A 91 8.16 12.81 0.61
N ASN A 92 9.47 12.58 0.68
CA ASN A 92 10.40 13.20 -0.27
C ASN A 92 10.17 12.62 -1.69
N PRO A 93 10.75 13.19 -2.75
CA PRO A 93 10.53 12.72 -4.12
C PRO A 93 10.83 11.24 -4.33
N LEU A 94 11.92 10.71 -3.79
CA LEU A 94 12.25 9.27 -3.86
C LEU A 94 11.26 8.40 -3.08
N GLY A 95 10.86 8.85 -1.89
CA GLY A 95 9.82 8.19 -1.09
C GLY A 95 8.47 8.15 -1.81
N SER A 96 8.12 9.21 -2.54
CA SER A 96 6.91 9.25 -3.36
C SER A 96 6.92 8.20 -4.48
N TRP A 97 8.03 8.06 -5.20
CA TRP A 97 8.19 7.01 -6.20
C TRP A 97 8.17 5.60 -5.59
N SER A 98 8.80 5.43 -4.43
CA SER A 98 8.74 4.15 -3.69
C SER A 98 7.31 3.77 -3.33
N VAL A 99 6.51 4.71 -2.83
CA VAL A 99 5.08 4.46 -2.53
C VAL A 99 4.30 4.08 -3.78
N MET A 100 4.51 4.79 -4.90
CA MET A 100 3.82 4.47 -6.16
C MET A 100 4.24 3.11 -6.70
N ALA A 101 5.53 2.77 -6.66
CA ALA A 101 6.03 1.45 -7.04
C ALA A 101 5.44 0.35 -6.16
N MET A 102 5.46 0.52 -4.82
CA MET A 102 4.86 -0.45 -3.92
C MET A 102 3.37 -0.66 -4.19
N LEU A 103 2.59 0.40 -4.38
CA LEU A 103 1.16 0.29 -4.71
C LEU A 103 0.94 -0.46 -6.04
N LEU A 104 1.75 -0.18 -7.06
CA LEU A 104 1.67 -0.87 -8.34
C LEU A 104 1.97 -2.37 -8.17
N PHE A 105 3.10 -2.71 -7.53
CA PHE A 105 3.51 -4.10 -7.38
C PHE A 105 2.65 -4.89 -6.40
N ILE A 106 2.08 -4.26 -5.37
CA ILE A 106 1.04 -4.87 -4.52
C ILE A 106 -0.20 -5.21 -5.36
N GLY A 107 -0.67 -4.29 -6.20
CA GLY A 107 -1.79 -4.56 -7.10
C GLY A 107 -1.49 -5.71 -8.06
N LEU A 108 -0.33 -5.70 -8.73
CA LEU A 108 0.09 -6.79 -9.61
C LEU A 108 0.17 -8.15 -8.87
N GLN A 109 0.69 -8.15 -7.64
CA GLN A 109 0.77 -9.36 -6.81
C GLN A 109 -0.60 -9.89 -6.44
N ILE A 110 -1.54 -9.01 -6.04
CA ILE A 110 -2.91 -9.41 -5.70
C ILE A 110 -3.64 -9.97 -6.94
N PHE A 111 -3.64 -9.23 -8.06
CA PHE A 111 -4.36 -9.65 -9.26
C PHE A 111 -3.76 -10.91 -9.88
N SER A 112 -2.45 -11.07 -9.88
CA SER A 112 -1.82 -12.31 -10.34
C SER A 112 -2.18 -13.49 -9.42
N GLY A 113 -2.25 -13.30 -8.10
CA GLY A 113 -2.69 -14.33 -7.16
C GLY A 113 -4.16 -14.74 -7.37
N MET A 114 -5.05 -13.79 -7.66
CA MET A 114 -6.45 -14.09 -8.01
C MET A 114 -6.58 -14.87 -9.32
N LEU A 115 -5.58 -14.82 -10.20
CA LEU A 115 -5.51 -15.52 -11.47
C LEU A 115 -4.59 -16.75 -11.43
N SER A 116 -4.06 -17.12 -10.27
CA SER A 116 -3.14 -18.24 -10.11
C SER A 116 -3.86 -19.54 -9.83
N ASP A 117 -3.25 -20.64 -10.28
CA ASP A 117 -3.60 -22.01 -9.96
C ASP A 117 -2.33 -22.74 -9.49
N ASP A 118 -2.40 -23.46 -8.37
CA ASP A 118 -1.24 -24.16 -7.81
C ASP A 118 -1.12 -25.62 -8.26
N ASP A 119 -2.05 -26.08 -9.10
CA ASP A 119 -2.18 -27.49 -9.55
C ASP A 119 -2.27 -28.51 -8.38
N ALA A 120 -2.45 -28.01 -7.14
CA ALA A 120 -2.48 -28.80 -5.91
C ALA A 120 -3.82 -28.67 -5.13
N GLY A 121 -4.81 -28.05 -5.74
CA GLY A 121 -6.16 -27.93 -5.20
C GLY A 121 -6.60 -26.51 -4.87
N PHE A 122 -5.76 -25.51 -5.05
CA PHE A 122 -6.15 -24.10 -4.95
C PHE A 122 -6.15 -23.43 -6.32
N SER A 123 -7.32 -22.91 -6.70
CA SER A 123 -7.52 -22.12 -7.92
C SER A 123 -8.10 -20.76 -7.56
N GLY A 124 -7.48 -19.70 -8.06
CA GLY A 124 -7.91 -18.31 -7.81
C GLY A 124 -9.25 -18.01 -8.49
N PRO A 125 -10.03 -17.04 -7.97
CA PRO A 125 -11.41 -16.79 -8.41
C PRO A 125 -11.52 -16.29 -9.85
N LEU A 126 -10.43 -15.82 -10.47
CA LEU A 126 -10.42 -15.33 -11.85
C LEU A 126 -10.00 -16.39 -12.89
N THR A 127 -9.50 -17.55 -12.46
CA THR A 127 -8.96 -18.58 -13.37
C THR A 127 -9.97 -19.05 -14.41
N ALA A 128 -11.24 -19.19 -14.02
CA ALA A 128 -12.33 -19.64 -14.91
C ALA A 128 -12.61 -18.68 -16.10
N PHE A 129 -12.16 -17.43 -16.03
CA PHE A 129 -12.42 -16.40 -17.04
C PHE A 129 -11.26 -16.19 -18.01
N PHE A 130 -10.14 -16.89 -17.82
CA PHE A 130 -8.92 -16.72 -18.61
C PHE A 130 -8.43 -18.05 -19.17
N SER A 131 -7.68 -17.99 -20.26
CA SER A 131 -7.05 -19.17 -20.82
C SER A 131 -5.92 -19.70 -19.92
N ASN A 132 -5.66 -21.02 -19.98
CA ASN A 132 -4.60 -21.67 -19.19
C ASN A 132 -3.23 -21.00 -19.39
N GLN A 133 -2.97 -20.43 -20.56
CA GLN A 133 -1.73 -19.72 -20.83
C GLN A 133 -1.59 -18.45 -19.95
N TRP A 134 -2.66 -17.70 -19.74
CA TRP A 134 -2.66 -16.54 -18.86
C TRP A 134 -2.59 -16.92 -17.38
N VAL A 135 -3.31 -17.98 -17.01
CA VAL A 135 -3.26 -18.55 -15.65
C VAL A 135 -1.82 -18.97 -15.32
N SER A 136 -1.15 -19.75 -16.18
CA SER A 136 0.24 -20.18 -15.95
C SER A 136 1.21 -19.01 -15.86
N LYS A 137 1.06 -17.96 -16.69
CA LYS A 137 1.89 -16.75 -16.59
C LYS A 137 1.65 -15.99 -15.29
N ALA A 138 0.40 -15.88 -14.86
CA ALA A 138 0.06 -15.22 -13.60
C ALA A 138 0.60 -15.98 -12.39
N THR A 139 0.48 -17.31 -12.40
CA THR A 139 1.07 -18.19 -11.37
C THR A 139 2.59 -18.03 -11.30
N LEU A 140 3.27 -18.07 -12.47
CA LEU A 140 4.72 -17.85 -12.53
C LEU A 140 5.10 -16.48 -11.96
N TYR A 141 4.39 -15.42 -12.36
CA TYR A 141 4.66 -14.08 -11.84
C TYR A 141 4.43 -14.03 -10.33
N HIS A 142 3.26 -14.46 -9.85
CA HIS A 142 2.89 -14.43 -8.44
C HIS A 142 3.87 -15.21 -7.55
N ALA A 143 4.12 -16.46 -7.93
CA ALA A 143 4.90 -17.39 -7.11
C ALA A 143 6.41 -17.23 -7.25
N GLN A 144 6.93 -16.73 -8.39
CA GLN A 144 8.38 -16.72 -8.64
C GLN A 144 8.96 -15.31 -8.82
N ILE A 145 8.22 -14.37 -9.39
CA ILE A 145 8.76 -13.03 -9.72
C ILE A 145 8.23 -11.98 -8.75
N GLY A 146 6.93 -11.80 -8.71
CA GLY A 146 6.28 -10.70 -8.01
C GLY A 146 6.56 -10.68 -6.51
N LYS A 147 6.60 -11.86 -5.87
CA LYS A 147 6.94 -11.96 -4.44
C LYS A 147 8.34 -11.40 -4.14
N TRP A 148 9.35 -11.71 -4.97
CA TRP A 148 10.72 -11.25 -4.74
C TRP A 148 10.88 -9.76 -5.04
N VAL A 149 10.20 -9.26 -6.10
CA VAL A 149 10.14 -7.82 -6.39
C VAL A 149 9.54 -7.08 -5.20
N LEU A 150 8.39 -7.55 -4.69
CA LEU A 150 7.70 -6.90 -3.58
C LEU A 150 8.52 -6.95 -2.28
N LEU A 151 9.11 -8.10 -1.94
CA LEU A 151 9.97 -8.22 -0.77
C LEU A 151 11.21 -7.31 -0.89
N SER A 152 11.83 -7.22 -2.06
CA SER A 152 12.94 -6.30 -2.29
C SER A 152 12.53 -4.84 -2.09
N LEU A 153 11.35 -4.43 -2.58
CA LEU A 153 10.83 -3.08 -2.34
C LEU A 153 10.58 -2.82 -0.84
N VAL A 154 10.07 -3.80 -0.10
CA VAL A 154 9.88 -3.70 1.36
C VAL A 154 11.24 -3.55 2.07
N VAL A 155 12.24 -4.34 1.69
CA VAL A 155 13.60 -4.23 2.26
C VAL A 155 14.18 -2.85 2.00
N VAL A 156 14.10 -2.36 0.76
CA VAL A 156 14.57 -0.99 0.40
C VAL A 156 13.82 0.08 1.20
N HIS A 157 12.50 -0.09 1.39
CA HIS A 157 11.69 0.81 2.20
C HIS A 157 12.14 0.83 3.67
N LEU A 158 12.39 -0.32 4.27
CA LEU A 158 12.88 -0.42 5.66
C LEU A 158 14.28 0.19 5.81
N LEU A 159 15.19 -0.08 4.87
CA LEU A 159 16.53 0.52 4.86
C LEU A 159 16.46 2.05 4.73
N ALA A 160 15.56 2.56 3.89
CA ALA A 160 15.34 4.00 3.78
C ALA A 160 14.81 4.61 5.09
N ILE A 161 13.88 3.94 5.79
CA ILE A 161 13.40 4.38 7.10
C ILE A 161 14.54 4.41 8.11
N ILE A 162 15.34 3.34 8.21
CA ILE A 162 16.51 3.26 9.12
C ILE A 162 17.47 4.41 8.82
N TYR A 163 17.79 4.63 7.53
CA TYR A 163 18.66 5.73 7.12
C TYR A 163 18.13 7.10 7.57
N HIS A 164 16.85 7.37 7.34
CA HIS A 164 16.23 8.64 7.71
C HIS A 164 16.11 8.81 9.23
N GLU A 165 15.79 7.76 9.98
CA GLU A 165 15.69 7.81 11.44
C GLU A 165 17.07 8.06 12.10
N TRP A 166 18.11 7.31 11.69
CA TRP A 166 19.39 7.29 12.37
C TRP A 166 20.36 8.37 11.85
N PHE A 167 20.41 8.58 10.54
CA PHE A 167 21.37 9.52 9.95
C PHE A 167 20.78 10.90 9.67
N LYS A 168 19.47 10.98 9.38
CA LYS A 168 18.79 12.26 9.14
C LYS A 168 17.99 12.75 10.36
N HIS A 169 17.93 11.98 11.44
CA HIS A 169 17.20 12.29 12.67
C HIS A 169 15.72 12.65 12.44
N GLN A 170 15.09 12.06 11.41
CA GLN A 170 13.70 12.24 11.06
C GLN A 170 12.86 11.13 11.71
N ARG A 171 11.94 11.47 12.60
CA ARG A 171 11.12 10.52 13.35
C ARG A 171 9.95 9.99 12.50
N LEU A 172 10.24 9.23 11.41
CA LEU A 172 9.25 8.76 10.44
C LEU A 172 8.30 7.71 11.03
N VAL A 173 8.83 6.75 11.79
CA VAL A 173 8.04 5.71 12.45
C VAL A 173 7.06 6.35 13.43
N ARG A 174 7.53 7.28 14.28
CA ARG A 174 6.68 8.02 15.21
C ARG A 174 5.58 8.82 14.48
N ALA A 175 5.93 9.42 13.36
CA ALA A 175 4.96 10.15 12.53
C ALA A 175 3.86 9.23 11.98
N MET A 176 4.18 7.96 11.68
CA MET A 176 3.21 6.98 11.23
C MET A 176 2.30 6.45 12.37
N PHE A 177 2.70 6.60 13.63
CA PHE A 177 1.82 6.32 14.78
C PHE A 177 0.94 7.53 15.16
N ASN A 178 1.49 8.73 15.29
CA ASN A 178 0.77 9.90 15.81
C ASN A 178 0.29 10.88 14.72
N GLY A 179 0.78 10.76 13.49
CA GLY A 179 0.45 11.61 12.37
C GLY A 179 1.22 12.93 12.31
N MET A 180 2.14 13.20 13.24
CA MET A 180 2.76 14.50 13.42
C MET A 180 4.18 14.54 12.84
N GLN A 181 4.49 15.62 12.09
CA GLN A 181 5.85 15.91 11.62
C GLN A 181 6.19 17.39 11.81
N THR A 182 7.48 17.68 11.94
CA THR A 182 7.98 19.06 11.94
C THR A 182 8.01 19.59 10.51
N ALA A 183 7.46 20.80 10.30
CA ALA A 183 7.38 21.43 8.99
C ALA A 183 7.59 22.95 9.09
N PRO A 184 7.91 23.64 7.97
CA PRO A 184 7.94 25.09 7.92
C PRO A 184 6.61 25.73 8.35
N ALA A 185 6.66 26.94 8.92
CA ALA A 185 5.51 27.61 9.55
C ALA A 185 4.27 27.75 8.64
N ASN A 186 4.48 27.91 7.33
CA ASN A 186 3.39 28.10 6.35
C ASN A 186 2.90 26.80 5.71
N THR A 187 3.25 25.63 6.26
CA THR A 187 2.86 24.32 5.70
C THR A 187 1.43 23.98 6.12
N PRO A 188 0.51 23.69 5.18
CA PRO A 188 -0.85 23.33 5.52
C PRO A 188 -0.90 21.95 6.21
N PRO A 189 -1.60 21.82 7.35
CA PRO A 189 -1.79 20.53 8.01
C PRO A 189 -2.77 19.65 7.22
N SER A 190 -2.66 18.34 7.40
CA SER A 190 -3.66 17.39 6.88
C SER A 190 -4.98 17.56 7.63
N GLN A 191 -6.08 17.38 6.91
CA GLN A 191 -7.40 17.34 7.53
C GLN A 191 -7.58 15.98 8.22
N ASP A 192 -7.66 15.97 9.54
CA ASP A 192 -7.95 14.77 10.35
C ASP A 192 -9.13 15.02 11.31
N LYS A 193 -10.14 15.75 10.81
CA LYS A 193 -11.40 16.02 11.51
C LYS A 193 -12.26 14.76 11.58
N TRP A 194 -13.23 14.74 12.46
CA TRP A 194 -14.20 13.64 12.57
C TRP A 194 -14.85 13.29 11.22
N THR A 195 -15.27 14.28 10.47
CA THR A 195 -15.85 14.11 9.13
C THR A 195 -14.91 13.32 8.19
N ASN A 196 -13.63 13.63 8.20
CA ASN A 196 -12.64 12.93 7.37
C ASN A 196 -12.46 11.45 7.79
N ARG A 197 -12.55 11.18 9.10
CA ARG A 197 -12.47 9.82 9.64
C ARG A 197 -13.72 9.00 9.28
N VAL A 198 -14.91 9.62 9.34
CA VAL A 198 -16.17 8.99 8.90
C VAL A 198 -16.10 8.67 7.40
N TRP A 199 -15.64 9.60 6.56
CA TRP A 199 -15.43 9.33 5.13
C TRP A 199 -14.44 8.20 4.90
N GLY A 200 -13.35 8.13 5.66
CA GLY A 200 -12.40 7.03 5.62
C GLY A 200 -13.03 5.69 5.96
N LEU A 201 -13.84 5.65 7.01
CA LEU A 201 -14.57 4.43 7.41
C LEU A 201 -15.57 4.00 6.32
N LEU A 202 -16.39 4.92 5.81
CA LEU A 202 -17.37 4.63 4.76
C LEU A 202 -16.66 4.10 3.49
N THR A 203 -15.57 4.73 3.07
CA THR A 203 -14.77 4.27 1.93
C THR A 203 -14.23 2.85 2.18
N GLY A 204 -13.74 2.58 3.39
CA GLY A 204 -13.27 1.24 3.77
C GLY A 204 -14.38 0.20 3.70
N VAL A 205 -15.55 0.49 4.26
CA VAL A 205 -16.74 -0.40 4.20
C VAL A 205 -17.15 -0.66 2.75
N VAL A 206 -17.21 0.38 1.92
CA VAL A 206 -17.53 0.23 0.48
C VAL A 206 -16.53 -0.70 -0.21
N CYS A 207 -15.23 -0.53 0.04
CA CYS A 207 -14.21 -1.41 -0.56
C CYS A 207 -14.37 -2.87 -0.12
N VAL A 208 -14.63 -3.13 1.15
CA VAL A 208 -14.89 -4.49 1.66
C VAL A 208 -16.13 -5.09 1.00
N VAL A 209 -17.23 -4.35 0.95
CA VAL A 209 -18.48 -4.80 0.31
C VAL A 209 -18.25 -5.11 -1.17
N LEU A 210 -17.53 -4.26 -1.89
CA LEU A 210 -17.21 -4.49 -3.31
C LEU A 210 -16.38 -5.77 -3.51
N VAL A 211 -15.40 -6.02 -2.65
CA VAL A 211 -14.58 -7.25 -2.74
C VAL A 211 -15.41 -8.48 -2.42
N VAL A 212 -16.19 -8.47 -1.32
CA VAL A 212 -17.04 -9.60 -0.94
C VAL A 212 -18.08 -9.90 -2.02
N ALA A 213 -18.80 -8.89 -2.50
CA ALA A 213 -19.78 -9.05 -3.57
C ALA A 213 -19.14 -9.54 -4.87
N GLY A 214 -17.95 -9.01 -5.22
CA GLY A 214 -17.20 -9.48 -6.38
C GLY A 214 -16.79 -10.94 -6.26
N LEU A 215 -16.29 -11.37 -5.11
CA LEU A 215 -15.92 -12.77 -4.87
C LEU A 215 -17.13 -13.70 -4.93
N GLN A 216 -18.28 -13.28 -4.35
CA GLN A 216 -19.52 -14.08 -4.44
C GLN A 216 -20.01 -14.20 -5.89
N TRP A 217 -19.92 -13.15 -6.68
CA TRP A 217 -20.31 -13.18 -8.09
C TRP A 217 -19.38 -14.05 -8.95
N LEU A 218 -18.10 -14.14 -8.58
CA LEU A 218 -17.11 -14.98 -9.28
C LEU A 218 -17.22 -16.46 -8.91
N GLN A 219 -17.91 -16.82 -7.81
CA GLN A 219 -18.16 -18.22 -7.47
C GLN A 219 -19.22 -18.78 -8.43
N PRO A 220 -18.97 -19.90 -9.14
CA PRO A 220 -20.02 -20.54 -9.93
C PRO A 220 -21.18 -20.88 -9.02
N ALA A 221 -22.41 -20.63 -9.51
CA ALA A 221 -23.61 -21.11 -8.83
C ALA A 221 -23.50 -22.63 -8.65
N ALA A 222 -23.54 -23.08 -7.40
CA ALA A 222 -23.45 -24.50 -7.05
C ALA A 222 -24.67 -25.27 -7.54
#